data_0b3faf8113ecab83f75ce5b5bafc29ac
#
_entry.id   0b3faf8113ecab83f75ce5b5bafc29ac
#
_cell.length_a   1.000
_cell.length_b   1.000
_cell.length_c   1.000
_cell.angle_alpha   90.00
_cell.angle_beta   90.00
_cell.angle_gamma   90.00
#
_symmetry.space_group_name_H-M   'P 1'
#
loop_
_entity.id
_entity.type
_entity.pdbx_description
1 polymer ?
#
loop_
_entity_poly.entity_id
_entity_poly.type
_entity_poly.pdbx_seq_one_letter_code
_entity_poly.pdbx_strand_id
1 'polypeptide(L)'
;MLLRLTPPGYEKIKTASAFEAQYGGSEANVAASLANLGMDASVMTVVPDNSIGKGAVRMLKSNSVNCDSVIFANEEEAPSCRLGTYYLETGYGIRPSQVVYDRKHSAFCEYDFEKLDMDK
;
A
#
# COMPACT_ATOMS: atom_id res chain seq x y z
N MET A 1 -1.56 3.55 -2.18
CA MET A 1 -1.41 2.45 -1.20
C MET A 1 -0.21 1.60 -1.57
N LEU A 2 0.62 1.29 -0.59
CA LEU A 2 1.86 0.54 -0.81
C LEU A 2 2.02 -0.57 0.23
N LEU A 3 2.75 -1.61 -0.14
CA LEU A 3 3.20 -2.65 0.77
C LEU A 3 4.61 -2.30 1.23
N ARG A 4 4.80 -2.14 2.54
CA ARG A 4 6.11 -1.89 3.12
C ARG A 4 6.73 -3.20 3.60
N LEU A 5 7.95 -3.46 3.17
CA LEU A 5 8.72 -4.61 3.59
C LEU A 5 9.98 -4.13 4.33
N THR A 6 10.16 -4.60 5.56
CA THR A 6 11.25 -4.16 6.44
C THR A 6 11.96 -5.39 7.00
N PRO A 7 13.30 -5.48 6.87
CA PRO A 7 14.04 -6.54 7.55
C PRO A 7 13.88 -6.41 9.07
N PRO A 8 13.83 -7.52 9.80
CA PRO A 8 13.72 -7.47 11.26
C PRO A 8 14.95 -6.81 11.91
N GLY A 9 14.72 -6.06 12.98
CA GLY A 9 15.79 -5.36 13.70
C GLY A 9 16.51 -4.34 12.82
N TYR A 10 17.82 -4.41 12.79
CA TYR A 10 18.67 -3.50 12.01
C TYR A 10 19.33 -4.21 10.82
N GLU A 11 18.80 -5.33 10.39
CA GLU A 11 19.36 -6.09 9.28
C GLU A 11 19.28 -5.28 7.98
N LYS A 12 20.28 -5.46 7.12
CA LYS A 12 20.32 -4.79 5.82
C LYS A 12 19.43 -5.52 4.81
N ILE A 13 18.80 -4.76 3.91
CA ILE A 13 18.00 -5.33 2.82
C ILE A 13 18.84 -6.33 2.01
N LYS A 14 20.11 -6.00 1.75
CA LYS A 14 21.03 -6.79 0.95
C LYS A 14 21.23 -8.21 1.47
N THR A 15 21.17 -8.39 2.78
CA THR A 15 21.46 -9.68 3.43
C THR A 15 20.26 -10.29 4.14
N ALA A 16 19.11 -9.63 4.09
CA ALA A 16 17.93 -10.09 4.80
C ALA A 16 17.37 -11.39 4.21
N SER A 17 17.07 -12.34 5.08
CA SER A 17 16.39 -13.59 4.72
C SER A 17 14.88 -13.54 4.98
N ALA A 18 14.42 -12.50 5.67
CA ALA A 18 13.01 -12.32 6.01
C ALA A 18 12.66 -10.84 6.02
N PHE A 19 11.40 -10.52 5.80
CA PHE A 19 10.87 -9.16 5.87
C PHE A 19 9.55 -9.16 6.63
N GLU A 20 9.35 -8.15 7.46
CA GLU A 20 8.06 -7.84 8.06
C GLU A 20 7.25 -7.00 7.09
N ALA A 21 5.99 -7.38 6.86
CA ALA A 21 5.12 -6.72 5.89
C ALA A 21 4.09 -5.85 6.59
N GLN A 22 3.94 -4.63 6.13
CA GLN A 22 2.90 -3.69 6.56
C GLN A 22 2.38 -2.92 5.37
N TYR A 23 1.10 -2.56 5.40
CA TYR A 23 0.53 -1.71 4.37
C TYR A 23 0.66 -0.25 4.77
N GLY A 24 0.92 0.63 3.80
CA GLY A 24 1.10 2.04 4.05
C GLY A 24 0.88 2.88 2.79
N GLY A 25 1.50 4.03 2.78
CA GLY A 25 1.32 5.06 1.77
C GLY A 25 0.83 6.33 2.45
N SER A 26 1.20 7.49 1.93
CA SER A 26 0.89 8.76 2.59
C SER A 26 -0.63 8.98 2.74
N GLU A 27 -1.39 8.72 1.69
CA GLU A 27 -2.84 8.90 1.72
C GLU A 27 -3.53 7.89 2.65
N ALA A 28 -3.06 6.66 2.69
CA ALA A 28 -3.61 5.64 3.58
C ALA A 28 -3.31 5.96 5.04
N ASN A 29 -2.11 6.43 5.33
CA ASN A 29 -1.71 6.81 6.67
C ASN A 29 -2.51 8.00 7.18
N VAL A 30 -2.74 9.01 6.33
CA VAL A 30 -3.56 10.17 6.68
C VAL A 30 -5.01 9.74 6.94
N ALA A 31 -5.58 8.91 6.08
CA ALA A 31 -6.96 8.45 6.25
C ALA A 31 -7.14 7.66 7.55
N ALA A 32 -6.20 6.76 7.85
CA ALA A 32 -6.23 5.98 9.09
C ALA A 32 -6.12 6.88 10.32
N SER A 33 -5.24 7.88 10.27
CA SER A 33 -5.07 8.83 11.37
C SER A 33 -6.33 9.66 11.61
N LEU A 34 -6.97 10.15 10.55
CA LEU A 34 -8.20 10.93 10.64
C LEU A 34 -9.34 10.07 11.20
N ALA A 35 -9.47 8.84 10.74
CA ALA A 35 -10.50 7.92 11.24
C ALA A 35 -10.29 7.61 12.72
N ASN A 36 -9.05 7.44 13.16
CA ASN A 36 -8.73 7.21 14.57
C ASN A 36 -9.03 8.42 15.45
N LEU A 37 -9.07 9.62 14.86
CA LEU A 37 -9.49 10.83 15.56
C LEU A 37 -11.02 11.06 15.56
N GLY A 38 -11.79 10.10 15.06
CA GLY A 38 -13.24 10.16 15.04
C GLY A 38 -13.85 10.86 13.81
N MET A 39 -13.02 11.16 12.80
CA MET A 39 -13.50 11.77 11.56
C MET A 39 -13.94 10.70 10.56
N ASP A 40 -14.89 11.03 9.70
CA ASP A 40 -15.26 10.19 8.59
C ASP A 40 -14.18 10.30 7.49
N ALA A 41 -13.44 9.24 7.29
CA ALA A 41 -12.37 9.19 6.29
C ALA A 41 -12.64 8.11 5.28
N SER A 42 -12.35 8.38 4.01
CA SER A 42 -12.45 7.41 2.93
C SER A 42 -11.22 7.49 2.03
N VAL A 43 -10.92 6.38 1.35
CA VAL A 43 -9.82 6.29 0.42
C VAL A 43 -10.34 5.85 -0.94
N MET A 44 -9.88 6.53 -1.99
CA MET A 44 -10.11 6.12 -3.37
C MET A 44 -8.76 5.70 -3.95
N THR A 45 -8.65 4.43 -4.32
CA THR A 45 -7.42 3.89 -4.88
C THR A 45 -7.73 2.63 -5.69
N VAL A 46 -6.71 2.10 -6.35
CA VAL A 46 -6.81 0.83 -7.09
C VAL A 46 -5.80 -0.14 -6.48
N VAL A 47 -6.28 -1.32 -6.16
CA VAL A 47 -5.44 -2.41 -5.65
C VAL A 47 -5.64 -3.64 -6.53
N PRO A 48 -4.67 -4.56 -6.59
CA PRO A 48 -4.86 -5.78 -7.35
C PRO A 48 -5.93 -6.67 -6.72
N ASP A 49 -6.67 -7.39 -7.56
CA ASP A 49 -7.70 -8.32 -7.09
C ASP A 49 -7.05 -9.66 -6.71
N ASN A 50 -6.32 -9.64 -5.63
CA ASN A 50 -5.65 -10.81 -5.06
C ASN A 50 -5.54 -10.65 -3.54
N SER A 51 -4.90 -11.62 -2.89
CA SER A 51 -4.77 -11.63 -1.42
C SER A 51 -4.02 -10.42 -0.88
N ILE A 52 -3.05 -9.89 -1.64
CA ILE A 52 -2.28 -8.71 -1.22
C ILE A 52 -3.18 -7.47 -1.24
N GLY A 53 -3.92 -7.26 -2.31
CA GLY A 53 -4.87 -6.14 -2.40
C GLY A 53 -5.98 -6.23 -1.36
N LYS A 54 -6.51 -7.43 -1.13
CA LYS A 54 -7.53 -7.66 -0.10
C LYS A 54 -6.99 -7.39 1.30
N GLY A 55 -5.73 -7.74 1.56
CA GLY A 55 -5.07 -7.44 2.83
C GLY A 55 -4.91 -5.95 3.06
N ALA A 56 -4.59 -5.19 2.02
CA ALA A 56 -4.51 -3.73 2.08
C ALA A 56 -5.84 -3.11 2.49
N VAL A 57 -6.93 -3.54 1.87
CA VAL A 57 -8.28 -3.05 2.19
C VAL A 57 -8.68 -3.46 3.60
N ARG A 58 -8.35 -4.68 4.01
CA ARG A 58 -8.62 -5.14 5.36
C ARG A 58 -7.95 -4.26 6.42
N MET A 59 -6.70 -3.86 6.17
CA MET A 59 -5.98 -2.96 7.07
C MET A 59 -6.70 -1.60 7.18
N LEU A 60 -7.12 -1.03 6.05
CA LEU A 60 -7.87 0.23 6.06
C LEU A 60 -9.18 0.10 6.84
N LYS A 61 -9.94 -0.95 6.60
CA LYS A 61 -11.20 -1.20 7.31
C LYS A 61 -10.99 -1.39 8.81
N SER A 62 -9.88 -2.03 9.21
CA SER A 62 -9.56 -2.20 10.64
C SER A 62 -9.28 -0.87 11.34
N ASN A 63 -8.93 0.16 10.58
CA ASN A 63 -8.76 1.53 11.07
C ASN A 63 -10.00 2.41 10.85
N SER A 64 -11.15 1.80 10.56
CA SER A 64 -12.43 2.49 10.35
C SER A 64 -12.45 3.42 9.13
N VAL A 65 -11.61 3.16 8.14
CA VAL A 65 -11.59 3.92 6.89
C VAL A 65 -12.64 3.33 5.94
N ASN A 66 -13.41 4.20 5.29
CA ASN A 66 -14.38 3.79 4.28
C ASN A 66 -13.66 3.41 2.99
N CYS A 67 -13.87 2.19 2.53
CA CYS A 67 -13.22 1.62 1.34
C CYS A 67 -14.20 1.42 0.17
N ASP A 68 -15.37 2.03 0.19
CA ASP A 68 -16.38 1.83 -0.86
C ASP A 68 -15.92 2.29 -2.24
N SER A 69 -14.96 3.23 -2.29
CA SER A 69 -14.38 3.74 -3.53
C SER A 69 -13.07 3.04 -3.92
N VAL A 70 -12.67 1.99 -3.21
CA VAL A 70 -11.49 1.21 -3.60
C VAL A 70 -11.86 0.25 -4.73
N ILE A 71 -11.05 0.24 -5.77
CA ILE A 71 -11.26 -0.58 -6.96
C ILE A 71 -10.32 -1.78 -6.92
N PHE A 72 -10.88 -2.98 -7.07
CA PHE A 72 -10.08 -4.19 -7.25
C PHE A 72 -9.90 -4.43 -8.76
N ALA A 73 -8.68 -4.22 -9.24
CA ALA A 73 -8.36 -4.39 -10.65
C ALA A 73 -8.00 -5.84 -10.95
N ASN A 74 -8.70 -6.44 -11.94
CA ASN A 74 -8.43 -7.80 -12.37
C ASN A 74 -7.25 -7.83 -13.38
N GLU A 75 -6.92 -9.01 -13.90
CA GLU A 75 -5.81 -9.17 -14.84
C GLU A 75 -5.99 -8.40 -16.14
N GLU A 76 -7.22 -8.18 -16.58
CA GLU A 76 -7.48 -7.37 -17.78
C GLU A 76 -7.25 -5.90 -17.55
N GLU A 77 -7.58 -5.40 -16.36
CA GLU A 77 -7.45 -4.00 -15.99
C GLU A 77 -6.04 -3.65 -15.52
N ALA A 78 -5.35 -4.60 -14.90
CA ALA A 78 -4.01 -4.44 -14.38
C ALA A 78 -3.23 -5.75 -14.54
N PRO A 79 -2.60 -5.99 -15.69
CA PRO A 79 -1.95 -7.28 -15.99
C PRO A 79 -0.85 -7.68 -14.99
N SER A 80 -0.18 -6.72 -14.37
CA SER A 80 0.86 -7.04 -13.36
C SER A 80 0.30 -7.63 -12.08
N CYS A 81 -0.97 -7.37 -11.76
CA CYS A 81 -1.65 -7.82 -10.54
C CYS A 81 -0.84 -7.53 -9.27
N ARG A 82 -0.18 -6.37 -9.21
CA ARG A 82 0.70 -6.06 -8.09
C ARG A 82 0.33 -4.77 -7.38
N LEU A 83 0.56 -4.77 -6.06
CA LEU A 83 0.54 -3.57 -5.25
C LEU A 83 1.95 -2.97 -5.24
N GLY A 84 2.06 -1.65 -5.38
CA GLY A 84 3.35 -0.99 -5.28
C GLY A 84 4.00 -1.32 -3.94
N THR A 85 5.31 -1.50 -3.94
CA THR A 85 6.06 -1.99 -2.78
C THR A 85 7.22 -1.04 -2.50
N TYR A 86 7.58 -0.89 -1.22
CA TYR A 86 8.84 -0.27 -0.87
C TYR A 86 9.50 -1.03 0.27
N TYR A 87 10.83 -1.00 0.25
CA TYR A 87 11.66 -1.66 1.25
C TYR A 87 12.26 -0.59 2.14
N LEU A 88 12.11 -0.75 3.44
CA LEU A 88 12.67 0.17 4.43
C LEU A 88 13.74 -0.55 5.25
N GLU A 89 14.97 -0.07 5.16
CA GLU A 89 16.08 -0.53 5.98
C GLU A 89 16.26 0.45 7.15
N THR A 90 16.08 -0.03 8.37
CA THR A 90 16.22 0.81 9.56
C THR A 90 17.70 1.13 9.82
N GLY A 91 18.02 2.41 9.97
CA GLY A 91 19.37 2.85 10.29
C GLY A 91 19.78 2.51 11.72
N TYR A 92 21.08 2.41 11.94
CA TYR A 92 21.65 2.16 13.26
C TYR A 92 22.96 2.93 13.44
N GLY A 93 23.06 3.69 14.52
CA GLY A 93 24.24 4.52 14.77
C GLY A 93 24.44 5.56 13.67
N ILE A 94 25.62 5.55 13.04
CA ILE A 94 25.93 6.46 11.93
C ILE A 94 25.36 5.98 10.58
N ARG A 95 24.84 4.75 10.53
CA ARG A 95 24.24 4.22 9.32
C ARG A 95 22.83 4.80 9.14
N PRO A 96 22.58 5.55 8.04
CA PRO A 96 21.24 6.09 7.80
C PRO A 96 20.25 5.01 7.39
N SER A 97 18.96 5.30 7.58
CA SER A 97 17.90 4.47 7.02
C SER A 97 17.91 4.59 5.50
N GLN A 98 17.55 3.51 4.81
CA GLN A 98 17.44 3.48 3.36
C GLN A 98 16.04 3.04 2.94
N VAL A 99 15.57 3.63 1.85
CA VAL A 99 14.29 3.28 1.25
C VAL A 99 14.51 2.93 -0.21
N VAL A 100 14.01 1.76 -0.62
CA VAL A 100 14.01 1.33 -2.02
C VAL A 100 12.56 1.21 -2.48
N TYR A 101 12.20 1.98 -3.49
CA TYR A 101 10.86 1.95 -4.05
C TYR A 101 10.77 0.98 -5.22
N ASP A 102 9.73 0.15 -5.22
CA ASP A 102 9.38 -0.74 -6.33
C ASP A 102 7.87 -0.60 -6.58
N ARG A 103 7.50 0.50 -7.23
CA ARG A 103 6.09 0.86 -7.44
C ARG A 103 5.72 1.12 -8.90
N LYS A 104 6.64 0.89 -9.84
CA LYS A 104 6.35 0.97 -11.28
C LYS A 104 5.44 -0.20 -11.67
N HIS A 105 4.52 0.05 -12.59
CA HIS A 105 3.60 -0.98 -13.11
C HIS A 105 2.74 -1.64 -12.03
N SER A 106 2.43 -0.93 -10.95
CA SER A 106 1.45 -1.39 -9.97
C SER A 106 0.03 -1.34 -10.57
N ALA A 107 -0.92 -2.01 -9.94
CA ALA A 107 -2.31 -1.98 -10.37
C ALA A 107 -2.85 -0.54 -10.46
N PHE A 108 -2.47 0.32 -9.52
CA PHE A 108 -2.84 1.73 -9.55
C PHE A 108 -2.30 2.44 -10.80
N CYS A 109 -1.06 2.16 -11.19
CA CYS A 109 -0.43 2.78 -12.37
C CYS A 109 -1.01 2.24 -13.68
N GLU A 110 -1.43 0.97 -13.73
CA GLU A 110 -1.93 0.32 -14.93
C GLU A 110 -3.41 0.53 -15.18
N TYR A 111 -4.17 0.89 -14.13
CA TYR A 111 -5.61 1.05 -14.26
C TYR A 111 -5.98 2.25 -15.13
N ASP A 112 -6.95 2.06 -16.00
CA ASP A 112 -7.47 3.12 -16.87
C ASP A 112 -8.53 3.94 -16.13
N PHE A 113 -8.12 5.08 -15.58
CA PHE A 113 -9.00 5.97 -14.82
C PHE A 113 -10.08 6.66 -15.67
N GLU A 114 -9.96 6.61 -17.00
CA GLU A 114 -11.02 7.13 -17.87
C GLU A 114 -12.29 6.31 -17.78
N LYS A 115 -12.19 5.05 -17.37
CA LYS A 115 -13.33 4.17 -17.14
C LYS A 115 -14.00 4.36 -15.79
N LEU A 116 -13.43 5.20 -14.94
CA LEU A 116 -13.95 5.43 -13.60
C LEU A 116 -15.21 6.28 -13.65
N ASP A 117 -16.28 5.79 -13.01
CA ASP A 117 -17.52 6.54 -12.86
C ASP A 117 -17.41 7.40 -11.60
N MET A 118 -17.19 8.70 -11.81
CA MET A 118 -17.02 9.65 -10.71
C MET A 118 -18.33 10.10 -10.06
N ASP A 119 -19.46 9.70 -10.62
CA ASP A 119 -20.81 10.06 -10.12
C ASP A 119 -21.31 9.09 -9.03
N LYS A 120 -20.54 8.10 -8.69
CA LYS A 120 -20.88 7.14 -7.63
C LYS A 120 -20.42 7.62 -6.26
#